data_9a3387b48ee77e94a5ce03ee2539acd5
#
_entry.id   9a3387b48ee77e94a5ce03ee2539acd5
#
_cell.length_a   1.000
_cell.length_b   1.000
_cell.length_c   1.000
_cell.angle_alpha   90.00
_cell.angle_beta   90.00
_cell.angle_gamma   90.00
#
_symmetry.space_group_name_H-M   'P 1'
#
loop_
_entity.id
_entity.type
_entity.pdbx_description
1 polymer ?
#
loop_
_entity_poly.entity_id
_entity_poly.type
_entity_poly.pdbx_seq_one_letter_code
_entity_poly.pdbx_strand_id
1 'polypeptide(L)'
;MLFFSKTKMIATLAMVALSFYLALPNVLPAHVRSMLPLFNGPVVLGLDLQGGSHVLLEVDQATLKDQYAKQLIGDIRQALRSQKIPYSGLGRSGDSVAVRITDPSRMDAAMTELRKLQQPLDTGLFGSGGTTRQYDIRQDGDQIIFTFTPAGLEYRIGRAIEQSLDIVGKRINALGTTEPIIQRQGVDRILVQVPGLQDPGRLKDLLGQTAKLQFRLLCDSQPTSATDRPPADCEALPDQKQPNQIYWVQTSSRATVDGEDLNDAQPAFDNRTNEPIVSFRFNQQGALKFGQLTRDNVGRPFAIVLDNKVVSAPRINEPILGGSGQISGRFTTQEASDLAIVLRSGALPARLSVVEERSVGPSLGSDSIRAGIIASIIGLVTVLLFMVLCYGLFGVFAVIALVAHTIMIIGIMSFFGITLTLPGIAGLVLGMGMAVDSNVLVYERIREEMKLGRSVIGSIETGFRMAFGTIFDSNVTTLIAGMVLFGLGSGPIRGFAVTLVLGILTTIFTAFTLVRLIVATWVRMARPKVVPL
;
A
#
# COMPACT_ATOMS: atom_id res chain seq x y z
N MET A 1 -38.79 -25.61 16.87
CA MET A 1 -37.59 -24.78 16.63
C MET A 1 -36.56 -24.77 17.76
N LEU A 2 -36.90 -25.13 18.99
CA LEU A 2 -35.91 -25.33 20.07
C LEU A 2 -35.09 -26.64 19.95
N PHE A 3 -35.32 -27.43 18.92
CA PHE A 3 -34.54 -28.62 18.66
C PHE A 3 -33.28 -28.31 17.84
N PHE A 4 -32.14 -28.27 18.52
CA PHE A 4 -30.82 -28.29 17.85
C PHE A 4 -30.42 -29.73 17.54
N SER A 5 -30.14 -30.03 16.29
CA SER A 5 -29.48 -31.32 15.93
C SER A 5 -28.08 -31.33 16.58
N LYS A 6 -27.58 -32.51 16.94
CA LYS A 6 -26.23 -32.67 17.51
C LYS A 6 -25.17 -32.04 16.64
N THR A 7 -25.33 -32.11 15.31
CA THR A 7 -24.43 -31.51 14.34
C THR A 7 -24.41 -29.99 14.42
N LYS A 8 -25.57 -29.31 14.51
CA LYS A 8 -25.65 -27.84 14.65
C LYS A 8 -25.06 -27.37 15.99
N MET A 9 -25.29 -28.12 17.06
CA MET A 9 -24.71 -27.82 18.38
C MET A 9 -23.19 -27.90 18.34
N ILE A 10 -22.64 -29.01 17.78
CA ILE A 10 -21.18 -29.17 17.64
C ILE A 10 -20.60 -28.09 16.75
N ALA A 11 -21.23 -27.75 15.63
CA ALA A 11 -20.77 -26.72 14.71
C ALA A 11 -20.73 -25.32 15.39
N THR A 12 -21.77 -24.97 16.17
CA THR A 12 -21.81 -23.71 16.90
C THR A 12 -20.70 -23.61 17.94
N LEU A 13 -20.52 -24.68 18.74
CA LEU A 13 -19.47 -24.72 19.76
C LEU A 13 -18.07 -24.74 19.13
N ALA A 14 -17.89 -25.45 18.03
CA ALA A 14 -16.63 -25.48 17.29
C ALA A 14 -16.28 -24.08 16.73
N MET A 15 -17.26 -23.34 16.19
CA MET A 15 -17.03 -21.97 15.70
C MET A 15 -16.63 -21.01 16.83
N VAL A 16 -17.31 -21.09 17.98
CA VAL A 16 -16.94 -20.30 19.16
C VAL A 16 -15.56 -20.69 19.66
N ALA A 17 -15.25 -21.98 19.78
CA ALA A 17 -13.93 -22.48 20.20
C ALA A 17 -12.82 -22.05 19.23
N LEU A 18 -13.08 -22.12 17.92
CA LEU A 18 -12.16 -21.63 16.88
C LEU A 18 -11.89 -20.13 17.07
N SER A 19 -12.93 -19.34 17.32
CA SER A 19 -12.76 -17.89 17.53
C SER A 19 -11.94 -17.57 18.78
N PHE A 20 -12.14 -18.33 19.87
CA PHE A 20 -11.28 -18.26 21.06
C PHE A 20 -9.83 -18.60 20.73
N TYR A 21 -9.61 -19.68 19.96
CA TYR A 21 -8.27 -20.08 19.52
C TYR A 21 -7.61 -18.99 18.70
N LEU A 22 -8.30 -18.37 17.74
CA LEU A 22 -7.80 -17.30 16.91
C LEU A 22 -7.55 -15.97 17.68
N ALA A 23 -8.21 -15.76 18.80
CA ALA A 23 -8.00 -14.59 19.66
C ALA A 23 -6.82 -14.75 20.63
N LEU A 24 -6.33 -15.99 20.87
CA LEU A 24 -5.23 -16.29 21.81
C LEU A 24 -3.93 -15.50 21.55
N PRO A 25 -3.50 -15.21 20.31
CA PRO A 25 -2.27 -14.45 20.05
C PRO A 25 -2.23 -13.09 20.73
N ASN A 26 -3.38 -12.50 21.05
CA ASN A 26 -3.46 -11.19 21.70
C ASN A 26 -3.11 -11.24 23.19
N VAL A 27 -3.16 -12.41 23.81
CA VAL A 27 -2.90 -12.60 25.25
C VAL A 27 -1.60 -13.34 25.50
N LEU A 28 -1.14 -14.17 24.56
CA LEU A 28 0.03 -15.02 24.72
C LEU A 28 1.35 -14.27 24.49
N PRO A 29 2.39 -14.53 25.29
CA PRO A 29 3.72 -13.99 25.07
C PRO A 29 4.35 -14.51 23.75
N ALA A 30 5.27 -13.71 23.17
CA ALA A 30 5.81 -13.95 21.84
C ALA A 30 6.44 -15.35 21.63
N HIS A 31 7.11 -15.89 22.65
CA HIS A 31 7.77 -17.21 22.57
C HIS A 31 6.77 -18.38 22.48
N VAL A 32 5.55 -18.22 23.00
CA VAL A 32 4.50 -19.26 22.94
C VAL A 32 3.77 -19.19 21.59
N ARG A 33 3.64 -17.99 21.02
CA ARG A 33 2.98 -17.80 19.71
C ARG A 33 3.67 -18.56 18.59
N SER A 34 5.01 -18.59 18.58
CA SER A 34 5.78 -19.27 17.54
C SER A 34 5.61 -20.80 17.51
N MET A 35 5.06 -21.40 18.58
CA MET A 35 4.83 -22.84 18.68
C MET A 35 3.45 -23.29 18.15
N LEU A 36 2.54 -22.36 17.89
CA LEU A 36 1.17 -22.68 17.52
C LEU A 36 0.96 -22.49 16.00
N PRO A 37 0.49 -23.50 15.29
CA PRO A 37 0.18 -23.39 13.86
C PRO A 37 -1.06 -22.50 13.62
N LEU A 38 -1.18 -21.90 12.43
CA LEU A 38 -2.31 -21.06 12.00
C LEU A 38 -2.42 -19.65 12.62
N PHE A 39 -1.37 -19.09 13.20
CA PHE A 39 -1.42 -17.74 13.74
C PHE A 39 -0.75 -16.71 12.81
N ASN A 40 -1.50 -15.69 12.41
CA ASN A 40 -0.96 -14.53 11.70
C ASN A 40 -0.43 -13.42 12.63
N GLY A 41 -0.51 -13.62 13.94
CA GLY A 41 -0.08 -12.64 14.94
C GLY A 41 -1.22 -12.00 15.73
N PRO A 42 -0.91 -11.07 16.67
CA PRO A 42 -1.92 -10.29 17.38
C PRO A 42 -2.60 -9.28 16.45
N VAL A 43 -3.69 -8.68 16.90
CA VAL A 43 -4.35 -7.57 16.18
C VAL A 43 -3.35 -6.44 15.98
N VAL A 44 -3.24 -5.99 14.73
CA VAL A 44 -2.35 -4.88 14.35
C VAL A 44 -2.98 -3.57 14.79
N LEU A 45 -2.19 -2.71 15.44
CA LEU A 45 -2.65 -1.40 15.87
C LEU A 45 -2.36 -0.37 14.78
N GLY A 46 -3.33 0.50 14.48
CA GLY A 46 -3.19 1.56 13.50
C GLY A 46 -2.30 2.72 13.97
N LEU A 47 -2.03 3.63 13.05
CA LEU A 47 -1.21 4.83 13.27
C LEU A 47 -1.69 5.65 14.47
N ASP A 48 -3.02 5.79 14.62
CA ASP A 48 -3.65 6.56 15.70
C ASP A 48 -3.36 5.99 17.09
N LEU A 49 -3.00 4.71 17.17
CA LEU A 49 -2.75 3.98 18.40
C LEU A 49 -1.26 3.75 18.67
N GLN A 50 -0.47 3.40 17.67
CA GLN A 50 0.97 3.17 17.84
C GLN A 50 1.83 4.43 17.68
N GLY A 51 1.24 5.51 17.15
CA GLY A 51 2.00 6.62 16.61
C GLY A 51 2.67 6.26 15.30
N GLY A 52 3.38 7.19 14.69
CA GLY A 52 4.09 6.98 13.43
C GLY A 52 3.89 8.12 12.43
N SER A 53 4.24 7.86 11.17
CA SER A 53 4.22 8.86 10.10
C SER A 53 3.10 8.58 9.09
N HIS A 54 2.38 9.64 8.72
CA HIS A 54 1.39 9.69 7.64
C HIS A 54 1.89 10.68 6.59
N VAL A 55 2.07 10.21 5.38
CA VAL A 55 2.56 11.04 4.27
C VAL A 55 1.66 10.85 3.06
N LEU A 56 1.18 11.95 2.50
CA LEU A 56 0.49 11.97 1.22
C LEU A 56 1.47 12.45 0.14
N LEU A 57 1.74 11.57 -0.80
CA LEU A 57 2.64 11.82 -1.92
C LEU A 57 1.83 12.10 -3.19
N GLU A 58 2.28 13.04 -4.00
CA GLU A 58 1.69 13.36 -5.29
C GLU A 58 2.74 13.16 -6.39
N VAL A 59 2.33 12.57 -7.49
CA VAL A 59 3.19 12.35 -8.66
C VAL A 59 3.38 13.68 -9.39
N ASP A 60 4.63 14.08 -9.60
CA ASP A 60 4.95 15.26 -10.40
C ASP A 60 4.62 15.01 -11.89
N GLN A 61 3.41 15.45 -12.27
CA GLN A 61 2.90 15.29 -13.63
C GLN A 61 3.72 16.04 -14.68
N ALA A 62 4.35 17.17 -14.31
CA ALA A 62 5.16 17.96 -15.24
C ALA A 62 6.43 17.19 -15.62
N THR A 63 7.13 16.65 -14.62
CA THR A 63 8.32 15.80 -14.84
C THR A 63 7.96 14.54 -15.61
N LEU A 64 6.81 13.93 -15.31
CA LEU A 64 6.34 12.73 -16.00
C LEU A 64 6.04 12.99 -17.49
N LYS A 65 5.37 14.09 -17.81
CA LYS A 65 5.12 14.54 -19.19
C LYS A 65 6.43 14.77 -19.96
N ASP A 66 7.41 15.43 -19.32
CA ASP A 66 8.71 15.67 -19.94
C ASP A 66 9.47 14.36 -20.24
N GLN A 67 9.43 13.39 -19.32
CA GLN A 67 10.04 12.08 -19.54
C GLN A 67 9.38 11.33 -20.71
N TYR A 68 8.04 11.31 -20.77
CA TYR A 68 7.34 10.66 -21.87
C TYR A 68 7.56 11.37 -23.22
N ALA A 69 7.67 12.71 -23.22
CA ALA A 69 8.05 13.44 -24.41
C ALA A 69 9.46 13.09 -24.88
N LYS A 70 10.43 12.98 -23.96
CA LYS A 70 11.80 12.53 -24.28
C LYS A 70 11.84 11.10 -24.82
N GLN A 71 11.07 10.19 -24.22
CA GLN A 71 10.93 8.82 -24.70
C GLN A 71 10.35 8.79 -26.11
N LEU A 72 9.24 9.51 -26.35
CA LEU A 72 8.60 9.61 -27.65
C LEU A 72 9.55 10.18 -28.72
N ILE A 73 10.37 11.19 -28.37
CA ILE A 73 11.41 11.72 -29.26
C ILE A 73 12.43 10.62 -29.63
N GLY A 74 12.80 9.77 -28.65
CA GLY A 74 13.67 8.62 -28.89
C GLY A 74 13.07 7.62 -29.87
N ASP A 75 11.80 7.25 -29.63
CA ASP A 75 11.06 6.28 -30.44
C ASP A 75 10.85 6.79 -31.88
N ILE A 76 10.48 8.07 -32.05
CA ILE A 76 10.37 8.73 -33.36
C ILE A 76 11.71 8.71 -34.09
N ARG A 77 12.80 9.07 -33.39
CA ARG A 77 14.13 9.06 -33.96
C ARG A 77 14.55 7.67 -34.45
N GLN A 78 14.26 6.65 -33.66
CA GLN A 78 14.57 5.26 -34.00
C GLN A 78 13.73 4.80 -35.20
N ALA A 79 12.42 5.09 -35.23
CA ALA A 79 11.52 4.72 -36.31
C ALA A 79 11.94 5.36 -37.64
N LEU A 80 12.24 6.65 -37.65
CA LEU A 80 12.65 7.36 -38.86
C LEU A 80 14.03 6.91 -39.36
N ARG A 81 15.00 6.66 -38.45
CA ARG A 81 16.33 6.16 -38.80
C ARG A 81 16.30 4.75 -39.38
N SER A 82 15.45 3.86 -38.84
CA SER A 82 15.33 2.48 -39.33
C SER A 82 14.89 2.43 -40.81
N GLN A 83 14.05 3.40 -41.22
CA GLN A 83 13.56 3.53 -42.58
C GLN A 83 14.39 4.51 -43.45
N LYS A 84 15.50 5.02 -42.90
CA LYS A 84 16.38 6.01 -43.56
C LYS A 84 15.61 7.24 -44.07
N ILE A 85 14.62 7.73 -43.30
CA ILE A 85 13.82 8.92 -43.63
C ILE A 85 14.58 10.14 -43.09
N PRO A 86 14.92 11.13 -43.94
CA PRO A 86 15.59 12.36 -43.49
C PRO A 86 14.58 13.26 -42.75
N TYR A 87 14.99 13.75 -41.60
CA TYR A 87 14.17 14.63 -40.76
C TYR A 87 15.01 15.75 -40.13
N SER A 88 14.33 16.81 -39.73
CA SER A 88 14.90 17.95 -38.99
C SER A 88 13.95 18.41 -37.90
N GLY A 89 14.41 19.27 -36.97
CA GLY A 89 13.56 19.91 -35.98
C GLY A 89 12.80 18.97 -35.06
N LEU A 90 13.28 17.75 -34.81
CA LEU A 90 12.66 16.83 -33.87
C LEU A 90 12.85 17.33 -32.44
N GLY A 91 11.76 17.71 -31.78
CA GLY A 91 11.78 18.26 -30.44
C GLY A 91 10.41 18.46 -29.84
N ARG A 92 10.39 18.90 -28.59
CA ARG A 92 9.17 19.27 -27.88
C ARG A 92 8.68 20.65 -28.31
N SER A 93 7.39 20.78 -28.59
CA SER A 93 6.70 22.04 -28.86
C SER A 93 5.49 22.16 -27.93
N GLY A 94 5.65 22.84 -26.78
CA GLY A 94 4.63 22.91 -25.75
C GLY A 94 4.28 21.53 -25.17
N ASP A 95 3.01 21.12 -25.23
CA ASP A 95 2.50 19.80 -24.81
C ASP A 95 2.57 18.74 -25.92
N SER A 96 3.21 19.05 -27.06
CA SER A 96 3.32 18.18 -28.23
C SER A 96 4.79 17.89 -28.55
N VAL A 97 5.03 16.86 -29.35
CA VAL A 97 6.32 16.56 -29.97
C VAL A 97 6.15 16.74 -31.46
N ALA A 98 7.02 17.54 -32.09
CA ALA A 98 6.98 17.81 -33.51
C ALA A 98 8.26 17.31 -34.20
N VAL A 99 8.12 16.83 -35.42
CA VAL A 99 9.21 16.45 -36.31
C VAL A 99 8.91 16.94 -37.72
N ARG A 100 9.91 17.54 -38.39
CA ARG A 100 9.81 18.00 -39.77
C ARG A 100 10.47 16.97 -40.69
N ILE A 101 9.72 16.51 -41.69
CA ILE A 101 10.24 15.61 -42.72
C ILE A 101 10.83 16.45 -43.86
N THR A 102 12.13 16.26 -44.14
CA THR A 102 12.86 17.10 -45.08
C THR A 102 12.53 16.75 -46.54
N ASP A 103 12.14 15.50 -46.82
CA ASP A 103 11.77 15.03 -48.14
C ASP A 103 10.26 14.80 -48.26
N PRO A 104 9.52 15.64 -48.97
CA PRO A 104 8.08 15.51 -49.15
C PRO A 104 7.64 14.16 -49.74
N SER A 105 8.47 13.54 -50.59
CA SER A 105 8.13 12.24 -51.18
C SER A 105 8.12 11.08 -50.18
N ARG A 106 8.73 11.26 -49.05
CA ARG A 106 8.77 10.30 -47.94
C ARG A 106 7.73 10.54 -46.85
N MET A 107 6.89 11.54 -46.97
CA MET A 107 5.90 11.91 -45.96
C MET A 107 4.92 10.76 -45.66
N ASP A 108 4.37 10.11 -46.66
CA ASP A 108 3.43 9.00 -46.47
C ASP A 108 4.09 7.78 -45.80
N ALA A 109 5.34 7.50 -46.18
CA ALA A 109 6.13 6.46 -45.54
C ALA A 109 6.42 6.78 -44.06
N ALA A 110 6.76 8.06 -43.76
CA ALA A 110 6.97 8.53 -42.39
C ALA A 110 5.68 8.41 -41.56
N MET A 111 4.54 8.87 -42.09
CA MET A 111 3.24 8.75 -41.42
C MET A 111 2.86 7.30 -41.13
N THR A 112 3.09 6.40 -42.07
CA THR A 112 2.79 4.96 -41.91
C THR A 112 3.63 4.36 -40.80
N GLU A 113 4.91 4.67 -40.76
CA GLU A 113 5.83 4.15 -39.74
C GLU A 113 5.54 4.75 -38.36
N LEU A 114 5.30 6.05 -38.30
CA LEU A 114 5.02 6.75 -37.04
C LEU A 114 3.65 6.40 -36.46
N ARG A 115 2.65 6.03 -37.28
CA ARG A 115 1.36 5.49 -36.79
C ARG A 115 1.51 4.16 -36.05
N LYS A 116 2.56 3.38 -36.28
CA LYS A 116 2.82 2.16 -35.51
C LYS A 116 3.17 2.44 -34.06
N LEU A 117 3.62 3.66 -33.74
CA LEU A 117 3.85 4.11 -32.36
C LEU A 117 2.54 4.41 -31.61
N GLN A 118 1.40 4.55 -32.33
CA GLN A 118 0.08 4.68 -31.73
C GLN A 118 -0.41 3.33 -31.21
N GLN A 119 -0.04 2.99 -29.97
CA GLN A 119 -0.60 1.82 -29.31
C GLN A 119 -2.02 2.11 -28.80
N PRO A 120 -2.99 1.21 -29.00
CA PRO A 120 -4.28 1.30 -28.35
C PRO A 120 -4.10 1.17 -26.83
N LEU A 121 -4.89 1.92 -26.07
CA LEU A 121 -4.91 1.79 -24.63
C LEU A 121 -5.66 0.52 -24.25
N ASP A 122 -5.05 -0.31 -23.42
CA ASP A 122 -5.73 -1.44 -22.79
C ASP A 122 -6.57 -0.90 -21.61
N THR A 123 -7.84 -0.63 -21.85
CA THR A 123 -8.76 -0.06 -20.86
C THR A 123 -9.45 -1.12 -19.99
N GLY A 124 -9.02 -2.38 -20.06
CA GLY A 124 -9.55 -3.48 -19.23
C GLY A 124 -10.95 -3.96 -19.64
N LEU A 125 -11.47 -4.97 -18.91
CA LEU A 125 -12.71 -5.70 -19.20
C LEU A 125 -14.00 -4.85 -19.26
N PHE A 126 -14.00 -3.63 -18.71
CA PHE A 126 -15.17 -2.73 -18.64
C PHE A 126 -15.00 -1.45 -19.46
N GLY A 127 -13.89 -1.29 -20.19
CA GLY A 127 -13.71 -0.18 -21.11
C GLY A 127 -14.64 -0.37 -22.33
N SER A 128 -15.58 0.52 -22.53
CA SER A 128 -16.35 0.59 -23.77
C SER A 128 -15.37 0.53 -24.93
N GLY A 129 -15.51 -0.45 -25.84
CA GLY A 129 -14.59 -0.80 -26.94
C GLY A 129 -14.27 0.30 -27.94
N GLY A 130 -13.88 1.47 -27.44
CA GLY A 130 -13.38 2.60 -28.20
C GLY A 130 -11.86 2.49 -28.34
N THR A 131 -11.38 2.72 -29.54
CA THR A 131 -9.97 2.84 -29.92
C THR A 131 -9.32 4.09 -29.30
N THR A 132 -9.33 4.21 -27.97
CA THR A 132 -8.65 5.31 -27.29
C THR A 132 -7.15 5.15 -27.50
N ARG A 133 -6.52 6.16 -28.09
CA ARG A 133 -5.10 6.16 -28.45
C ARG A 133 -4.31 7.01 -27.46
N GLN A 134 -3.05 6.67 -27.27
CA GLN A 134 -2.16 7.43 -26.38
C GLN A 134 -1.82 8.82 -26.94
N TYR A 135 -1.70 8.90 -28.26
CA TYR A 135 -1.31 10.12 -28.98
C TYR A 135 -2.27 10.37 -30.15
N ASP A 136 -2.57 11.63 -30.40
CA ASP A 136 -3.10 12.10 -31.68
C ASP A 136 -1.93 12.50 -32.57
N ILE A 137 -1.93 11.98 -33.81
CA ILE A 137 -0.90 12.32 -34.82
C ILE A 137 -1.59 13.17 -35.87
N ARG A 138 -1.09 14.38 -36.06
CA ARG A 138 -1.57 15.30 -37.12
C ARG A 138 -0.41 15.66 -38.04
N GLN A 139 -0.70 15.77 -39.30
CA GLN A 139 0.20 16.34 -40.28
C GLN A 139 -0.17 17.84 -40.47
N ASP A 140 0.85 18.68 -40.36
CA ASP A 140 0.72 20.12 -40.63
C ASP A 140 1.84 20.53 -41.59
N GLY A 141 1.47 20.56 -42.89
CA GLY A 141 2.42 20.79 -43.99
C GLY A 141 3.55 19.74 -44.01
N ASP A 142 4.76 20.17 -43.77
CA ASP A 142 5.98 19.34 -43.72
C ASP A 142 6.28 18.77 -42.33
N GLN A 143 5.43 19.09 -41.31
CA GLN A 143 5.59 18.67 -39.94
C GLN A 143 4.58 17.58 -39.56
N ILE A 144 5.01 16.63 -38.73
CA ILE A 144 4.16 15.67 -38.04
C ILE A 144 4.18 16.02 -36.56
N ILE A 145 2.99 16.25 -35.98
CA ILE A 145 2.81 16.68 -34.61
C ILE A 145 2.10 15.55 -33.82
N PHE A 146 2.72 15.17 -32.71
CA PHE A 146 2.19 14.21 -31.73
C PHE A 146 1.67 14.97 -30.52
N THR A 147 0.39 14.84 -30.21
CA THR A 147 -0.22 15.45 -29.02
C THR A 147 -0.70 14.34 -28.09
N PHE A 148 -0.35 14.42 -26.80
CA PHE A 148 -0.88 13.49 -25.81
C PHE A 148 -2.38 13.67 -25.65
N THR A 149 -3.14 12.58 -25.75
CA THR A 149 -4.57 12.62 -25.44
C THR A 149 -4.76 12.69 -23.91
N PRO A 150 -5.84 13.34 -23.42
CA PRO A 150 -6.14 13.34 -21.98
C PRO A 150 -6.23 11.92 -21.40
N ALA A 151 -6.89 11.00 -22.08
CA ALA A 151 -7.00 9.60 -21.67
C ALA A 151 -5.64 8.86 -21.70
N GLY A 152 -4.78 9.16 -22.69
CA GLY A 152 -3.42 8.62 -22.76
C GLY A 152 -2.55 9.09 -21.61
N LEU A 153 -2.68 10.35 -21.21
CA LEU A 153 -1.97 10.90 -20.07
C LEU A 153 -2.45 10.28 -18.75
N GLU A 154 -3.76 10.18 -18.55
CA GLU A 154 -4.36 9.57 -17.38
C GLU A 154 -3.95 8.09 -17.22
N TYR A 155 -3.96 7.33 -18.31
CA TYR A 155 -3.49 5.95 -18.34
C TYR A 155 -2.01 5.85 -17.89
N ARG A 156 -1.15 6.74 -18.43
CA ARG A 156 0.28 6.74 -18.07
C ARG A 156 0.52 7.15 -16.63
N ILE A 157 -0.23 8.12 -16.12
CA ILE A 157 -0.20 8.50 -14.69
C ILE A 157 -0.63 7.31 -13.83
N GLY A 158 -1.71 6.62 -14.20
CA GLY A 158 -2.17 5.42 -13.51
C GLY A 158 -1.11 4.33 -13.44
N ARG A 159 -0.44 4.03 -14.55
CA ARG A 159 0.66 3.06 -14.61
C ARG A 159 1.86 3.49 -13.77
N ALA A 160 2.22 4.77 -13.80
CA ALA A 160 3.30 5.30 -12.98
C ALA A 160 2.98 5.18 -11.48
N ILE A 161 1.72 5.40 -11.08
CA ILE A 161 1.29 5.21 -9.69
C ILE A 161 1.36 3.74 -9.28
N GLU A 162 0.86 2.81 -10.10
CA GLU A 162 0.93 1.38 -9.79
C GLU A 162 2.37 0.91 -9.58
N GLN A 163 3.26 1.31 -10.46
CA GLN A 163 4.70 1.02 -10.31
C GLN A 163 5.30 1.72 -9.07
N SER A 164 4.89 2.96 -8.79
CA SER A 164 5.35 3.70 -7.61
C SER A 164 4.87 3.05 -6.30
N LEU A 165 3.65 2.52 -6.25
CA LEU A 165 3.12 1.79 -5.09
C LEU A 165 4.01 0.58 -4.75
N ASP A 166 4.42 -0.21 -5.75
CA ASP A 166 5.30 -1.37 -5.55
C ASP A 166 6.69 -0.94 -5.02
N ILE A 167 7.28 0.09 -5.62
CA ILE A 167 8.60 0.60 -5.24
C ILE A 167 8.56 1.22 -3.83
N VAL A 168 7.56 2.05 -3.53
CA VAL A 168 7.35 2.64 -2.21
C VAL A 168 7.17 1.54 -1.17
N GLY A 169 6.39 0.51 -1.48
CA GLY A 169 6.21 -0.67 -0.62
C GLY A 169 7.53 -1.37 -0.32
N LYS A 170 8.36 -1.61 -1.32
CA LYS A 170 9.69 -2.22 -1.13
C LYS A 170 10.61 -1.35 -0.26
N ARG A 171 10.60 -0.01 -0.46
CA ARG A 171 11.42 0.91 0.33
C ARG A 171 11.02 0.93 1.81
N ILE A 172 9.71 0.95 2.08
CA ILE A 172 9.18 0.98 3.44
C ILE A 172 9.39 -0.36 4.15
N ASN A 173 9.14 -1.47 3.47
CA ASN A 173 9.37 -2.81 4.04
C ASN A 173 10.85 -3.04 4.38
N ALA A 174 11.78 -2.47 3.59
CA ALA A 174 13.21 -2.54 3.87
C ALA A 174 13.65 -1.73 5.10
N LEU A 175 12.81 -0.79 5.59
CA LEU A 175 13.02 -0.11 6.88
C LEU A 175 12.71 -0.99 8.10
N GLY A 176 12.17 -2.20 7.89
CA GLY A 176 11.78 -3.10 8.97
C GLY A 176 10.49 -2.67 9.69
N THR A 177 9.66 -1.87 9.04
CA THR A 177 8.39 -1.40 9.60
C THR A 177 7.34 -2.51 9.55
N THR A 178 6.49 -2.58 10.58
CA THR A 178 5.39 -3.54 10.65
C THR A 178 4.16 -2.96 9.94
N GLU A 179 3.69 -3.65 8.92
CA GLU A 179 2.42 -3.44 8.22
C GLU A 179 2.12 -1.99 7.80
N PRO A 180 2.92 -1.41 6.90
CA PRO A 180 2.63 -0.10 6.36
C PRO A 180 1.35 -0.16 5.51
N ILE A 181 0.53 0.88 5.60
CA ILE A 181 -0.63 1.06 4.72
C ILE A 181 -0.18 1.93 3.54
N ILE A 182 -0.18 1.35 2.35
CA ILE A 182 0.19 2.05 1.12
C ILE A 182 -0.96 1.87 0.14
N GLN A 183 -1.59 2.97 -0.27
CA GLN A 183 -2.75 2.88 -1.17
C GLN A 183 -2.83 4.11 -2.07
N ARG A 184 -3.39 3.88 -3.25
CA ARG A 184 -3.70 4.96 -4.19
C ARG A 184 -4.83 5.82 -3.62
N GLN A 185 -4.68 7.15 -3.70
CA GLN A 185 -5.70 8.12 -3.36
C GLN A 185 -5.95 9.05 -4.55
N GLY A 186 -7.15 8.95 -5.14
CA GLY A 186 -7.47 9.71 -6.35
C GLY A 186 -6.71 9.21 -7.59
N VAL A 187 -6.41 10.13 -8.50
CA VAL A 187 -5.79 9.82 -9.81
C VAL A 187 -4.27 9.81 -9.74
N ASP A 188 -3.68 10.69 -8.91
CA ASP A 188 -2.26 11.06 -8.94
C ASP A 188 -1.55 11.02 -7.58
N ARG A 189 -2.21 10.49 -6.52
CA ARG A 189 -1.66 10.49 -5.16
C ARG A 189 -1.49 9.10 -4.59
N ILE A 190 -0.53 8.98 -3.68
CA ILE A 190 -0.22 7.78 -2.91
C ILE A 190 -0.26 8.15 -1.43
N LEU A 191 -1.14 7.50 -0.69
CA LEU A 191 -1.20 7.58 0.76
C LEU A 191 -0.26 6.54 1.36
N VAL A 192 0.61 6.99 2.25
CA VAL A 192 1.58 6.16 2.97
C VAL A 192 1.40 6.38 4.47
N GLN A 193 1.11 5.31 5.19
CA GLN A 193 1.05 5.32 6.65
C GLN A 193 1.99 4.27 7.20
N VAL A 194 2.92 4.69 8.06
CA VAL A 194 3.95 3.82 8.62
C VAL A 194 3.85 3.86 10.15
N PRO A 195 3.13 2.90 10.76
CA PRO A 195 3.03 2.80 12.21
C PRO A 195 4.40 2.59 12.85
N GLY A 196 4.64 3.21 14.01
CA GLY A 196 5.87 3.06 14.78
C GLY A 196 7.09 3.80 14.24
N LEU A 197 7.06 4.38 13.03
CA LEU A 197 8.16 5.17 12.50
C LEU A 197 8.15 6.59 13.08
N GLN A 198 9.16 6.92 13.87
CA GLN A 198 9.26 8.20 14.59
C GLN A 198 9.97 9.29 13.79
N ASP A 199 10.67 8.94 12.70
CA ASP A 199 11.43 9.88 11.87
C ASP A 199 10.77 10.07 10.50
N PRO A 200 9.86 11.06 10.35
CA PRO A 200 9.24 11.36 9.08
C PRO A 200 10.24 11.99 8.08
N GLY A 201 11.32 12.60 8.55
CA GLY A 201 12.36 13.17 7.70
C GLY A 201 13.04 12.09 6.86
N ARG A 202 13.49 11.03 7.50
CA ARG A 202 14.09 9.87 6.83
C ARG A 202 13.13 9.22 5.82
N LEU A 203 11.84 9.12 6.17
CA LEU A 203 10.84 8.59 5.25
C LEU A 203 10.71 9.46 3.99
N LYS A 204 10.69 10.80 4.15
CA LYS A 204 10.64 11.73 3.01
C LYS A 204 11.86 11.63 2.12
N ASP A 205 13.03 11.54 2.70
CA ASP A 205 14.29 11.42 1.96
C ASP A 205 14.32 10.14 1.12
N LEU A 206 13.88 9.02 1.69
CA LEU A 206 13.79 7.74 0.98
C LEU A 206 12.72 7.72 -0.11
N LEU A 207 11.56 8.35 0.12
CA LEU A 207 10.46 8.34 -0.83
C LEU A 207 10.58 9.42 -1.90
N GLY A 208 11.28 10.52 -1.62
CA GLY A 208 11.48 11.64 -2.55
C GLY A 208 12.55 11.38 -3.61
N GLN A 209 13.47 10.44 -3.39
CA GLN A 209 14.51 10.08 -4.35
C GLN A 209 13.95 9.21 -5.47
N THR A 210 14.19 9.62 -6.74
CA THR A 210 13.76 8.80 -7.89
C THR A 210 14.63 7.56 -8.06
N ALA A 211 15.86 7.58 -7.57
CA ALA A 211 16.84 6.49 -7.67
C ALA A 211 17.23 6.13 -9.11
N LYS A 212 17.24 7.09 -9.99
CA LYS A 212 17.72 6.87 -11.36
C LYS A 212 19.24 6.78 -11.37
N LEU A 213 19.74 5.55 -11.28
CA LEU A 213 21.16 5.25 -11.30
C LEU A 213 21.64 5.07 -12.74
N GLN A 214 22.78 5.67 -13.07
CA GLN A 214 23.44 5.53 -14.37
C GLN A 214 24.95 5.42 -14.20
N PHE A 215 25.58 4.54 -14.98
CA PHE A 215 27.03 4.41 -15.08
C PHE A 215 27.47 5.07 -16.38
N ARG A 216 28.20 6.19 -16.28
CA ARG A 216 28.54 7.04 -17.42
C ARG A 216 30.03 7.36 -17.40
N LEU A 217 30.71 7.36 -18.53
CA LEU A 217 32.10 7.75 -18.61
C LEU A 217 32.24 9.27 -18.36
N LEU A 218 33.31 9.66 -17.68
CA LEU A 218 33.69 11.07 -17.66
C LEU A 218 34.24 11.48 -19.02
N CYS A 219 34.04 12.77 -19.33
CA CYS A 219 34.64 13.35 -20.53
C CYS A 219 36.16 13.52 -20.35
N ASP A 220 36.91 13.48 -21.46
CA ASP A 220 38.39 13.56 -21.42
C ASP A 220 38.86 14.92 -20.86
N SER A 221 38.14 15.99 -21.14
CA SER A 221 38.34 17.31 -20.51
C SER A 221 37.39 17.45 -19.31
N GLN A 222 37.90 17.97 -18.20
CA GLN A 222 37.11 18.27 -17.00
C GLN A 222 37.15 19.78 -16.74
N PRO A 223 36.14 20.38 -16.06
CA PRO A 223 36.10 21.80 -15.80
C PRO A 223 37.28 22.25 -14.90
N THR A 224 37.87 23.34 -15.25
CA THR A 224 38.88 24.02 -14.41
C THR A 224 38.24 25.15 -13.59
N SER A 225 37.10 25.66 -14.07
CA SER A 225 36.28 26.68 -13.39
C SER A 225 34.79 26.30 -13.43
N ALA A 226 34.03 26.73 -12.45
CA ALA A 226 32.58 26.51 -12.39
C ALA A 226 31.81 27.22 -13.55
N THR A 227 32.45 28.14 -14.25
CA THR A 227 31.87 28.87 -15.39
C THR A 227 32.15 28.23 -16.74
N ASP A 228 32.99 27.18 -16.78
CA ASP A 228 33.35 26.50 -18.01
C ASP A 228 32.13 25.82 -18.62
N ARG A 229 32.04 25.81 -19.96
CA ARG A 229 30.95 25.14 -20.68
C ARG A 229 31.39 23.74 -21.09
N PRO A 230 30.53 22.72 -20.86
CA PRO A 230 30.84 21.36 -21.27
C PRO A 230 30.91 21.25 -22.81
N PRO A 231 31.71 20.34 -23.35
CA PRO A 231 31.70 19.96 -24.76
C PRO A 231 30.31 19.49 -25.21
N ALA A 232 30.06 19.50 -26.52
CA ALA A 232 28.73 19.17 -27.10
C ALA A 232 28.18 17.79 -26.69
N ASP A 233 29.08 16.81 -26.45
CA ASP A 233 28.73 15.45 -26.06
C ASP A 233 28.75 15.23 -24.53
N CYS A 234 28.96 16.28 -23.75
CA CYS A 234 29.11 16.23 -22.30
C CYS A 234 28.04 17.07 -21.59
N GLU A 235 27.71 16.63 -20.41
CA GLU A 235 26.75 17.27 -19.50
C GLU A 235 27.44 17.60 -18.18
N ALA A 236 27.22 18.78 -17.64
CA ALA A 236 27.77 19.19 -16.36
C ALA A 236 26.88 18.72 -15.23
N LEU A 237 27.38 17.87 -14.36
CA LEU A 237 26.66 17.32 -13.20
C LEU A 237 27.39 17.68 -11.91
N PRO A 238 26.67 18.15 -10.86
CA PRO A 238 27.26 18.47 -9.57
C PRO A 238 27.57 17.19 -8.79
N ASP A 239 28.58 17.24 -7.93
CA ASP A 239 28.83 16.22 -6.91
C ASP A 239 27.70 16.22 -5.87
N GLN A 240 27.33 15.05 -5.37
CA GLN A 240 26.24 14.91 -4.41
C GLN A 240 26.54 15.56 -3.06
N LYS A 241 27.79 15.49 -2.58
CA LYS A 241 28.22 16.04 -1.28
C LYS A 241 28.87 17.41 -1.38
N GLN A 242 29.44 17.72 -2.52
CA GLN A 242 30.11 18.99 -2.81
C GLN A 242 29.49 19.66 -4.03
N PRO A 243 28.34 20.35 -3.90
CA PRO A 243 27.59 20.91 -5.03
C PRO A 243 28.40 21.91 -5.89
N ASN A 244 29.48 22.47 -5.33
CA ASN A 244 30.39 23.38 -6.04
C ASN A 244 31.37 22.61 -6.96
N GLN A 245 31.55 21.30 -6.77
CA GLN A 245 32.36 20.45 -7.63
C GLN A 245 31.49 19.94 -8.77
N ILE A 246 31.85 20.24 -9.98
CA ILE A 246 31.14 19.86 -11.20
C ILE A 246 31.98 18.84 -11.96
N TYR A 247 31.34 17.80 -12.46
CA TYR A 247 31.94 16.81 -13.35
C TYR A 247 31.31 16.89 -14.73
N TRP A 248 32.14 16.85 -15.78
CA TRP A 248 31.64 16.67 -17.13
C TRP A 248 31.54 15.19 -17.46
N VAL A 249 30.31 14.74 -17.64
CA VAL A 249 29.96 13.36 -17.86
C VAL A 249 29.38 13.21 -19.26
N GLN A 250 29.68 12.15 -19.99
CA GLN A 250 29.07 11.89 -21.30
C GLN A 250 27.56 11.89 -21.20
N THR A 251 26.87 12.39 -22.23
CA THR A 251 25.40 12.50 -22.23
C THR A 251 24.72 11.17 -22.00
N SER A 252 23.54 11.17 -21.38
CA SER A 252 22.78 9.96 -21.01
C SER A 252 22.44 9.04 -22.21
N SER A 253 22.40 9.59 -23.43
CA SER A 253 22.20 8.79 -24.66
C SER A 253 23.33 7.82 -24.96
N ARG A 254 24.48 7.96 -24.30
CA ARG A 254 25.63 7.04 -24.39
C ARG A 254 25.83 6.21 -23.14
N ALA A 255 24.92 6.34 -22.15
CA ALA A 255 24.96 5.48 -20.97
C ALA A 255 24.72 4.04 -21.40
N THR A 256 25.60 3.16 -20.97
CA THR A 256 25.56 1.74 -21.37
C THR A 256 24.93 0.86 -20.32
N VAL A 257 24.91 1.28 -19.06
CA VAL A 257 24.38 0.52 -17.92
C VAL A 257 23.54 1.44 -17.04
N ASP A 258 22.32 1.03 -16.80
CA ASP A 258 21.33 1.77 -15.99
C ASP A 258 20.98 1.01 -14.71
N GLY A 259 20.31 1.67 -13.77
CA GLY A 259 19.84 1.08 -12.53
C GLY A 259 18.83 -0.06 -12.71
N GLU A 260 18.15 -0.13 -13.85
CA GLU A 260 17.26 -1.24 -14.21
C GLU A 260 17.99 -2.58 -14.40
N ASP A 261 19.29 -2.50 -14.72
CA ASP A 261 20.15 -3.67 -14.82
C ASP A 261 20.63 -4.20 -13.44
N LEU A 262 20.34 -3.50 -12.32
CA LEU A 262 20.67 -3.96 -10.98
C LEU A 262 19.77 -5.11 -10.52
N ASN A 263 20.40 -6.14 -9.95
CA ASN A 263 19.70 -7.25 -9.31
C ASN A 263 19.61 -7.08 -7.80
N ASP A 264 20.69 -6.59 -7.16
CA ASP A 264 20.75 -6.41 -5.71
C ASP A 264 21.72 -5.29 -5.33
N ALA A 265 21.48 -4.68 -4.16
CA ALA A 265 22.37 -3.71 -3.53
C ALA A 265 22.32 -3.87 -2.00
N GLN A 266 23.49 -3.88 -1.35
CA GLN A 266 23.61 -4.11 0.10
C GLN A 266 24.62 -3.14 0.72
N PRO A 267 24.36 -2.65 1.96
CA PRO A 267 25.38 -1.92 2.70
C PRO A 267 26.49 -2.89 3.09
N ALA A 268 27.73 -2.45 2.97
CA ALA A 268 28.91 -3.23 3.31
C ALA A 268 30.01 -2.30 3.85
N PHE A 269 31.11 -2.86 4.30
CA PHE A 269 32.32 -2.10 4.68
C PHE A 269 33.47 -2.48 3.73
N ASP A 270 34.23 -1.50 3.33
CA ASP A 270 35.46 -1.75 2.55
C ASP A 270 36.47 -2.51 3.41
N ASN A 271 37.00 -3.61 2.87
CA ASN A 271 37.90 -4.49 3.61
C ASN A 271 39.27 -3.85 3.95
N ARG A 272 39.63 -2.75 3.29
CA ARG A 272 40.93 -2.06 3.50
C ARG A 272 40.81 -0.81 4.34
N THR A 273 39.76 0.00 4.10
CA THR A 273 39.59 1.29 4.76
C THR A 273 38.57 1.22 5.91
N ASN A 274 37.78 0.14 6.00
CA ASN A 274 36.66 -0.03 6.91
C ASN A 274 35.61 1.09 6.79
N GLU A 275 35.55 1.77 5.64
CA GLU A 275 34.54 2.79 5.35
C GLU A 275 33.24 2.13 4.89
N PRO A 276 32.06 2.70 5.23
CA PRO A 276 30.79 2.22 4.71
C PRO A 276 30.69 2.42 3.20
N ILE A 277 30.30 1.38 2.50
CA ILE A 277 30.11 1.35 1.05
C ILE A 277 28.79 0.68 0.70
N VAL A 278 28.34 0.81 -0.54
CA VAL A 278 27.24 0.01 -1.09
C VAL A 278 27.79 -0.99 -2.10
N SER A 279 27.70 -2.27 -1.78
CA SER A 279 27.99 -3.35 -2.71
C SER A 279 26.77 -3.59 -3.60
N PHE A 280 26.97 -3.71 -4.91
CA PHE A 280 25.89 -3.97 -5.86
C PHE A 280 26.22 -5.14 -6.79
N ARG A 281 25.16 -5.72 -7.34
CA ARG A 281 25.26 -6.80 -8.35
C ARG A 281 24.27 -6.55 -9.47
N PHE A 282 24.73 -6.64 -10.70
CA PHE A 282 23.89 -6.59 -11.89
C PHE A 282 23.20 -7.92 -12.19
N ASN A 283 22.12 -7.86 -12.97
CA ASN A 283 21.55 -9.00 -13.64
C ASN A 283 22.49 -9.47 -14.78
N GLN A 284 22.14 -10.56 -15.46
CA GLN A 284 23.00 -11.13 -16.50
C GLN A 284 23.27 -10.15 -17.67
N GLN A 285 22.27 -9.38 -18.08
CA GLN A 285 22.41 -8.39 -19.16
C GLN A 285 23.28 -7.21 -18.72
N GLY A 286 23.05 -6.68 -17.52
CA GLY A 286 23.85 -5.60 -16.94
C GLY A 286 25.30 -6.02 -16.74
N ALA A 287 25.55 -7.24 -16.29
CA ALA A 287 26.91 -7.78 -16.14
C ALA A 287 27.67 -7.82 -17.47
N LEU A 288 27.01 -8.23 -18.56
CA LEU A 288 27.61 -8.22 -19.90
C LEU A 288 27.91 -6.80 -20.38
N LYS A 289 26.95 -5.88 -20.28
CA LYS A 289 27.13 -4.46 -20.65
C LYS A 289 28.24 -3.79 -19.84
N PHE A 290 28.23 -4.00 -18.50
CA PHE A 290 29.23 -3.43 -17.60
C PHE A 290 30.61 -4.02 -17.80
N GLY A 291 30.68 -5.34 -18.05
CA GLY A 291 31.92 -6.02 -18.41
C GLY A 291 32.53 -5.49 -19.72
N GLN A 292 31.71 -5.22 -20.73
CA GLN A 292 32.16 -4.63 -21.98
C GLN A 292 32.58 -3.17 -21.78
N LEU A 293 31.79 -2.36 -21.10
CA LEU A 293 32.11 -0.95 -20.77
C LEU A 293 33.46 -0.84 -20.06
N THR A 294 33.68 -1.67 -19.03
CA THR A 294 34.90 -1.61 -18.22
C THR A 294 36.11 -2.17 -18.98
N ARG A 295 35.94 -3.18 -19.87
CA ARG A 295 36.98 -3.72 -20.70
C ARG A 295 37.51 -2.70 -21.72
N ASP A 296 36.58 -1.96 -22.35
CA ASP A 296 36.93 -1.02 -23.43
C ASP A 296 37.48 0.31 -22.85
N ASN A 297 37.36 0.54 -21.55
CA ASN A 297 37.73 1.79 -20.91
C ASN A 297 38.63 1.62 -19.67
N VAL A 298 39.51 0.60 -19.67
CA VAL A 298 40.49 0.42 -18.58
C VAL A 298 41.39 1.65 -18.47
N GLY A 299 41.61 2.11 -17.23
CA GLY A 299 42.39 3.32 -16.91
C GLY A 299 41.63 4.62 -16.98
N ARG A 300 40.41 4.64 -17.53
CA ARG A 300 39.56 5.83 -17.58
C ARG A 300 38.68 5.97 -16.31
N PRO A 301 38.36 7.19 -15.85
CA PRO A 301 37.42 7.40 -14.80
C PRO A 301 35.98 7.29 -15.34
N PHE A 302 35.07 6.76 -14.52
CA PHE A 302 33.63 6.76 -14.81
C PHE A 302 32.86 7.34 -13.63
N ALA A 303 31.72 7.94 -13.91
CA ALA A 303 30.84 8.49 -12.90
C ALA A 303 29.68 7.54 -12.59
N ILE A 304 29.42 7.35 -11.32
CA ILE A 304 28.18 6.77 -10.81
C ILE A 304 27.24 7.93 -10.53
N VAL A 305 26.23 8.07 -11.38
CA VAL A 305 25.28 9.20 -11.35
C VAL A 305 23.95 8.72 -10.77
N LEU A 306 23.47 9.39 -9.75
CA LEU A 306 22.17 9.15 -9.13
C LEU A 306 21.35 10.45 -9.16
N ASP A 307 20.18 10.40 -9.78
CA ASP A 307 19.26 11.55 -9.87
C ASP A 307 19.95 12.85 -10.36
N ASN A 308 20.77 12.73 -11.42
CA ASN A 308 21.56 13.81 -12.02
C ASN A 308 22.63 14.41 -11.10
N LYS A 309 23.10 13.67 -10.09
CA LYS A 309 24.23 14.05 -9.25
C LYS A 309 25.28 12.95 -9.29
N VAL A 310 26.55 13.34 -9.27
CA VAL A 310 27.66 12.36 -9.20
C VAL A 310 27.82 11.93 -7.74
N VAL A 311 27.65 10.63 -7.48
CA VAL A 311 27.84 10.01 -6.16
C VAL A 311 29.31 9.65 -5.95
N SER A 312 29.94 9.14 -7.00
CA SER A 312 31.34 8.71 -7.00
C SER A 312 31.90 8.70 -8.42
N ALA A 313 33.18 8.97 -8.55
CA ALA A 313 33.88 8.97 -9.84
C ALA A 313 35.16 8.12 -9.79
N PRO A 314 35.05 6.79 -9.60
CA PRO A 314 36.21 5.90 -9.55
C PRO A 314 36.88 5.72 -10.90
N ARG A 315 38.14 5.26 -10.87
CA ARG A 315 38.86 4.86 -12.08
C ARG A 315 38.71 3.34 -12.31
N ILE A 316 38.54 2.93 -13.54
CA ILE A 316 38.50 1.51 -13.95
C ILE A 316 39.93 0.96 -13.89
N ASN A 317 40.26 0.14 -12.92
CA ASN A 317 41.60 -0.45 -12.79
C ASN A 317 41.74 -1.72 -13.64
N GLU A 318 40.67 -2.51 -13.73
CA GLU A 318 40.61 -3.76 -14.48
C GLU A 318 39.21 -4.03 -15.02
N PRO A 319 39.03 -4.90 -16.04
CA PRO A 319 37.71 -5.28 -16.53
C PRO A 319 36.88 -5.98 -15.44
N ILE A 320 35.65 -5.51 -15.18
CA ILE A 320 34.76 -6.07 -14.18
C ILE A 320 33.77 -7.03 -14.86
N LEU A 321 34.18 -8.27 -15.07
CA LEU A 321 33.39 -9.29 -15.80
C LEU A 321 32.32 -9.96 -14.91
N GLY A 322 32.49 -9.93 -13.58
CA GLY A 322 31.61 -10.60 -12.64
C GLY A 322 30.29 -9.86 -12.37
N GLY A 323 30.08 -8.67 -12.96
CA GLY A 323 28.86 -7.89 -12.83
C GLY A 323 28.57 -7.41 -11.40
N SER A 324 29.58 -7.37 -10.52
CA SER A 324 29.48 -6.84 -9.17
C SER A 324 30.48 -5.70 -8.97
N GLY A 325 30.12 -4.74 -8.12
CA GLY A 325 30.97 -3.60 -7.81
C GLY A 325 30.60 -2.99 -6.48
N GLN A 326 31.32 -1.92 -6.12
CA GLN A 326 31.06 -1.17 -4.92
C GLN A 326 30.98 0.33 -5.20
N ILE A 327 30.07 1.02 -4.53
CA ILE A 327 29.93 2.47 -4.55
C ILE A 327 30.57 2.99 -3.26
N SER A 328 31.65 3.72 -3.38
CA SER A 328 32.30 4.44 -2.30
C SER A 328 32.01 5.94 -2.40
N GLY A 329 31.81 6.63 -1.30
CA GLY A 329 31.42 8.04 -1.34
C GLY A 329 31.50 8.75 0.01
N ARG A 330 32.35 8.29 0.94
CA ARG A 330 32.44 8.79 2.33
C ARG A 330 31.10 8.77 3.04
N PHE A 331 30.36 7.67 2.87
CA PHE A 331 29.05 7.50 3.49
C PHE A 331 29.16 7.27 4.99
N THR A 332 28.15 7.73 5.72
CA THR A 332 27.84 7.18 7.04
C THR A 332 27.18 5.80 6.85
N THR A 333 27.18 4.99 7.91
CA THR A 333 26.51 3.67 7.87
C THR A 333 25.03 3.78 7.50
N GLN A 334 24.37 4.85 7.98
CA GLN A 334 22.97 5.13 7.67
C GLN A 334 22.78 5.51 6.21
N GLU A 335 23.60 6.41 5.65
CA GLU A 335 23.52 6.80 4.24
C GLU A 335 23.78 5.61 3.30
N ALA A 336 24.74 4.74 3.62
CA ALA A 336 25.01 3.53 2.84
C ALA A 336 23.81 2.56 2.88
N SER A 337 23.17 2.41 4.05
CA SER A 337 21.97 1.59 4.20
C SER A 337 20.80 2.16 3.40
N ASP A 338 20.55 3.47 3.50
CA ASP A 338 19.44 4.14 2.82
C ASP A 338 19.64 4.11 1.29
N LEU A 339 20.88 4.34 0.82
CA LEU A 339 21.23 4.21 -0.60
C LEU A 339 21.02 2.78 -1.11
N ALA A 340 21.43 1.77 -0.34
CA ALA A 340 21.22 0.38 -0.70
C ALA A 340 19.73 0.02 -0.80
N ILE A 341 18.89 0.50 0.12
CA ILE A 341 17.42 0.33 0.08
C ILE A 341 16.84 0.95 -1.20
N VAL A 342 17.23 2.19 -1.49
CA VAL A 342 16.76 2.95 -2.65
C VAL A 342 17.14 2.25 -3.95
N LEU A 343 18.39 1.78 -4.09
CA LEU A 343 18.87 1.07 -5.27
C LEU A 343 18.22 -0.30 -5.45
N ARG A 344 18.06 -1.08 -4.37
CA ARG A 344 17.43 -2.41 -4.41
C ARG A 344 15.95 -2.34 -4.77
N SER A 345 15.24 -1.31 -4.31
CA SER A 345 13.81 -1.13 -4.59
C SER A 345 13.51 -0.66 -6.00
N GLY A 346 14.51 -0.14 -6.70
CA GLY A 346 14.40 0.36 -8.07
C GLY A 346 14.04 1.83 -8.18
N ALA A 347 14.10 2.33 -9.43
CA ALA A 347 13.84 3.72 -9.75
C ALA A 347 12.33 4.02 -9.83
N LEU A 348 11.91 5.12 -9.20
CA LEU A 348 10.55 5.63 -9.36
C LEU A 348 10.35 6.16 -10.80
N PRO A 349 9.21 5.88 -11.42
CA PRO A 349 8.90 6.35 -12.76
C PRO A 349 8.72 7.86 -12.84
N ALA A 350 8.41 8.50 -11.71
CA ALA A 350 8.31 9.95 -11.57
C ALA A 350 8.71 10.38 -10.17
N ARG A 351 9.08 11.65 -10.02
CA ARG A 351 9.33 12.25 -8.71
C ARG A 351 8.02 12.31 -7.92
N LEU A 352 8.10 11.92 -6.65
CA LEU A 352 7.01 12.06 -5.69
C LEU A 352 7.26 13.29 -4.81
N SER A 353 6.30 14.19 -4.73
CA SER A 353 6.30 15.36 -3.85
C SER A 353 5.39 15.13 -2.65
N VAL A 354 5.82 15.54 -1.46
CA VAL A 354 5.01 15.46 -0.25
C VAL A 354 4.01 16.62 -0.26
N VAL A 355 2.71 16.29 -0.27
CA VAL A 355 1.61 17.26 -0.22
C VAL A 355 1.12 17.46 1.21
N GLU A 356 1.05 16.36 1.96
CA GLU A 356 0.60 16.38 3.34
C GLU A 356 1.49 15.45 4.18
N GLU A 357 1.83 15.93 5.37
CA GLU A 357 2.58 15.17 6.35
C GLU A 357 1.93 15.36 7.72
N ARG A 358 1.70 14.24 8.38
CA ARG A 358 1.27 14.22 9.79
C ARG A 358 2.10 13.17 10.52
N SER A 359 2.62 13.53 11.67
CA SER A 359 3.25 12.59 12.58
C SER A 359 2.45 12.51 13.87
N VAL A 360 2.20 11.29 14.33
CA VAL A 360 1.57 11.03 15.62
C VAL A 360 2.65 10.52 16.55
N GLY A 361 2.91 11.29 17.61
CA GLY A 361 3.88 10.88 18.63
C GLY A 361 3.44 9.62 19.38
N PRO A 362 4.36 8.77 19.84
CA PRO A 362 4.05 7.53 20.56
C PRO A 362 3.25 7.77 21.85
N SER A 363 3.47 8.92 22.52
CA SER A 363 2.76 9.28 23.74
C SER A 363 1.27 9.52 23.48
N LEU A 364 0.92 10.20 22.38
CA LEU A 364 -0.47 10.44 22.01
C LEU A 364 -1.19 9.12 21.67
N GLY A 365 -0.51 8.20 20.99
CA GLY A 365 -1.03 6.86 20.71
C GLY A 365 -1.29 6.07 22.00
N SER A 366 -0.32 6.02 22.92
CA SER A 366 -0.46 5.28 24.18
C SER A 366 -1.56 5.82 25.09
N ASP A 367 -1.73 7.14 25.15
CA ASP A 367 -2.80 7.78 25.92
C ASP A 367 -4.18 7.48 25.32
N SER A 368 -4.29 7.49 23.99
CA SER A 368 -5.50 7.13 23.26
C SER A 368 -5.88 5.65 23.47
N ILE A 369 -4.92 4.74 23.44
CA ILE A 369 -5.13 3.32 23.76
C ILE A 369 -5.65 3.18 25.19
N ARG A 370 -4.97 3.80 26.15
CA ARG A 370 -5.35 3.70 27.58
C ARG A 370 -6.76 4.25 27.81
N ALA A 371 -7.07 5.41 27.26
CA ALA A 371 -8.41 6.00 27.34
C ALA A 371 -9.47 5.10 26.68
N GLY A 372 -9.18 4.57 25.49
CA GLY A 372 -10.07 3.67 24.74
C GLY A 372 -10.33 2.35 25.48
N ILE A 373 -9.30 1.74 26.06
CA ILE A 373 -9.43 0.51 26.87
C ILE A 373 -10.28 0.79 28.13
N ILE A 374 -9.99 1.87 28.86
CA ILE A 374 -10.76 2.24 30.05
C ILE A 374 -12.23 2.47 29.69
N ALA A 375 -12.51 3.25 28.65
CA ALA A 375 -13.88 3.50 28.19
C ALA A 375 -14.60 2.20 27.78
N SER A 376 -13.89 1.29 27.07
CA SER A 376 -14.44 0.00 26.68
C SER A 376 -14.76 -0.91 27.88
N ILE A 377 -13.88 -0.94 28.88
CA ILE A 377 -14.10 -1.71 30.10
C ILE A 377 -15.29 -1.13 30.89
N ILE A 378 -15.35 0.19 31.07
CA ILE A 378 -16.46 0.84 31.77
C ILE A 378 -17.78 0.55 31.05
N GLY A 379 -17.81 0.74 29.71
CA GLY A 379 -18.99 0.43 28.88
C GLY A 379 -19.42 -1.03 29.01
N LEU A 380 -18.48 -1.95 28.90
CA LEU A 380 -18.75 -3.39 29.04
C LEU A 380 -19.32 -3.72 30.41
N VAL A 381 -18.65 -3.30 31.49
CA VAL A 381 -19.11 -3.57 32.88
C VAL A 381 -20.49 -2.98 33.13
N THR A 382 -20.76 -1.76 32.67
CA THR A 382 -22.08 -1.12 32.82
C THR A 382 -23.16 -1.91 32.11
N VAL A 383 -22.90 -2.36 30.87
CA VAL A 383 -23.86 -3.17 30.10
C VAL A 383 -24.07 -4.55 30.75
N LEU A 384 -22.99 -5.21 31.22
CA LEU A 384 -23.11 -6.50 31.93
C LEU A 384 -23.97 -6.39 33.17
N LEU A 385 -23.72 -5.35 33.99
CA LEU A 385 -24.49 -5.07 35.21
C LEU A 385 -25.95 -4.82 34.87
N PHE A 386 -26.24 -3.94 33.89
CA PHE A 386 -27.60 -3.64 33.45
C PHE A 386 -28.33 -4.91 33.00
N MET A 387 -27.72 -5.77 32.19
CA MET A 387 -28.35 -6.97 31.69
C MET A 387 -28.70 -7.96 32.82
N VAL A 388 -27.80 -8.15 33.77
CA VAL A 388 -28.05 -9.08 34.89
C VAL A 388 -29.14 -8.52 35.81
N LEU A 389 -29.14 -7.21 36.07
CA LEU A 389 -30.16 -6.58 36.94
C LEU A 389 -31.56 -6.57 36.31
N CYS A 390 -31.67 -6.30 35.00
CA CYS A 390 -32.96 -6.16 34.32
C CYS A 390 -33.55 -7.49 33.86
N TYR A 391 -32.73 -8.47 33.49
CA TYR A 391 -33.14 -9.73 32.85
C TYR A 391 -32.71 -11.00 33.61
N GLY A 392 -32.17 -10.87 34.81
CA GLY A 392 -31.83 -11.99 35.68
C GLY A 392 -31.00 -13.08 34.97
N LEU A 393 -31.49 -14.31 34.97
CA LEU A 393 -30.79 -15.45 34.35
C LEU A 393 -30.60 -15.28 32.82
N PHE A 394 -31.56 -14.71 32.13
CA PHE A 394 -31.46 -14.43 30.70
C PHE A 394 -30.44 -13.34 30.43
N GLY A 395 -30.28 -12.41 31.36
CA GLY A 395 -29.19 -11.43 31.36
C GLY A 395 -27.81 -12.11 31.39
N VAL A 396 -27.62 -13.15 32.19
CA VAL A 396 -26.38 -13.95 32.23
C VAL A 396 -26.14 -14.64 30.89
N PHE A 397 -27.18 -15.16 30.23
CA PHE A 397 -27.02 -15.78 28.88
C PHE A 397 -26.59 -14.73 27.85
N ALA A 398 -27.14 -13.50 27.90
CA ALA A 398 -26.71 -12.40 27.04
C ALA A 398 -25.28 -11.98 27.31
N VAL A 399 -24.83 -11.98 28.57
CA VAL A 399 -23.43 -11.70 28.95
C VAL A 399 -22.48 -12.71 28.35
N ILE A 400 -22.78 -14.01 28.43
CA ILE A 400 -21.97 -15.08 27.81
C ILE A 400 -21.88 -14.86 26.29
N ALA A 401 -23.00 -14.52 25.66
CA ALA A 401 -23.03 -14.25 24.23
C ALA A 401 -22.24 -12.99 23.84
N LEU A 402 -22.28 -11.93 24.66
CA LEU A 402 -21.54 -10.70 24.44
C LEU A 402 -20.02 -10.91 24.55
N VAL A 403 -19.58 -11.69 25.55
CA VAL A 403 -18.18 -12.08 25.68
C VAL A 403 -17.73 -12.89 24.46
N ALA A 404 -18.52 -13.87 24.05
CA ALA A 404 -18.22 -14.65 22.85
C ALA A 404 -18.18 -13.78 21.59
N HIS A 405 -19.12 -12.85 21.42
CA HIS A 405 -19.17 -11.87 20.34
C HIS A 405 -17.88 -11.04 20.26
N THR A 406 -17.44 -10.46 21.38
CA THR A 406 -16.22 -9.64 21.43
C THR A 406 -14.99 -10.46 21.07
N ILE A 407 -14.87 -11.69 21.59
CA ILE A 407 -13.76 -12.57 21.28
C ILE A 407 -13.78 -13.01 19.81
N MET A 408 -14.97 -13.25 19.25
CA MET A 408 -15.10 -13.57 17.82
C MET A 408 -14.59 -12.44 16.93
N ILE A 409 -14.93 -11.17 17.23
CA ILE A 409 -14.42 -10.03 16.45
C ILE A 409 -12.89 -9.96 16.55
N ILE A 410 -12.34 -10.02 17.76
CA ILE A 410 -10.88 -9.99 17.97
C ILE A 410 -10.20 -11.16 17.26
N GLY A 411 -10.76 -12.37 17.32
CA GLY A 411 -10.24 -13.55 16.64
C GLY A 411 -10.23 -13.40 15.12
N ILE A 412 -11.32 -12.89 14.53
CA ILE A 412 -11.42 -12.63 13.09
C ILE A 412 -10.41 -11.55 12.67
N MET A 413 -10.31 -10.46 13.44
CA MET A 413 -9.33 -9.39 13.16
C MET A 413 -7.89 -9.91 13.20
N SER A 414 -7.56 -10.72 14.20
CA SER A 414 -6.24 -11.34 14.36
C SER A 414 -5.91 -12.29 13.20
N PHE A 415 -6.89 -13.09 12.77
CA PHE A 415 -6.72 -14.04 11.68
C PHE A 415 -6.48 -13.37 10.31
N PHE A 416 -7.23 -12.32 10.03
CA PHE A 416 -7.10 -11.58 8.76
C PHE A 416 -6.05 -10.46 8.79
N GLY A 417 -5.35 -10.25 9.93
CA GLY A 417 -4.39 -9.14 10.06
C GLY A 417 -5.04 -7.76 9.93
N ILE A 418 -6.28 -7.60 10.42
CA ILE A 418 -7.03 -6.35 10.29
C ILE A 418 -6.52 -5.33 11.29
N THR A 419 -6.22 -4.13 10.79
CA THR A 419 -5.70 -3.02 11.61
C THR A 419 -6.78 -2.40 12.48
N LEU A 420 -6.57 -2.37 13.79
CA LEU A 420 -7.43 -1.69 14.76
C LEU A 420 -7.03 -0.22 14.87
N THR A 421 -7.94 0.68 14.50
CA THR A 421 -7.81 2.14 14.63
C THR A 421 -8.59 2.68 15.82
N LEU A 422 -8.35 3.93 16.22
CA LEU A 422 -9.14 4.57 17.28
C LEU A 422 -10.65 4.60 16.98
N PRO A 423 -11.13 5.00 15.79
CA PRO A 423 -12.52 4.81 15.39
C PRO A 423 -12.94 3.32 15.35
N GLY A 424 -12.03 2.39 15.06
CA GLY A 424 -12.28 0.96 15.12
C GLY A 424 -12.63 0.48 16.53
N ILE A 425 -11.95 1.00 17.56
CA ILE A 425 -12.33 0.76 18.98
C ILE A 425 -13.74 1.27 19.24
N ALA A 426 -14.09 2.47 18.78
CA ALA A 426 -15.46 2.99 18.90
C ALA A 426 -16.49 2.08 18.19
N GLY A 427 -16.13 1.53 17.01
CA GLY A 427 -16.95 0.55 16.29
C GLY A 427 -17.15 -0.76 17.07
N LEU A 428 -16.11 -1.24 17.77
CA LEU A 428 -16.23 -2.40 18.67
C LEU A 428 -17.22 -2.14 19.80
N VAL A 429 -17.11 -0.98 20.48
CA VAL A 429 -18.00 -0.60 21.59
C VAL A 429 -19.44 -0.47 21.09
N LEU A 430 -19.63 0.17 19.93
CA LEU A 430 -20.95 0.27 19.30
C LEU A 430 -21.51 -1.12 18.94
N GLY A 431 -20.67 -2.01 18.40
CA GLY A 431 -21.04 -3.40 18.09
C GLY A 431 -21.50 -4.19 19.33
N MET A 432 -20.82 -3.99 20.46
CA MET A 432 -21.25 -4.57 21.75
C MET A 432 -22.64 -4.08 22.16
N GLY A 433 -22.92 -2.77 22.00
CA GLY A 433 -24.25 -2.21 22.28
C GLY A 433 -25.34 -2.85 21.41
N MET A 434 -25.11 -2.95 20.09
CA MET A 434 -26.05 -3.59 19.14
C MET A 434 -26.27 -5.07 19.42
N ALA A 435 -25.22 -5.79 19.87
CA ALA A 435 -25.33 -7.20 20.23
C ALA A 435 -26.25 -7.40 21.45
N VAL A 436 -26.15 -6.50 22.44
CA VAL A 436 -27.01 -6.52 23.61
C VAL A 436 -28.45 -6.17 23.25
N ASP A 437 -28.67 -5.11 22.43
CA ASP A 437 -29.98 -4.70 21.97
C ASP A 437 -30.75 -5.82 21.28
N SER A 438 -30.05 -6.59 20.43
CA SER A 438 -30.61 -7.78 19.79
C SER A 438 -31.16 -8.81 20.83
N ASN A 439 -30.43 -9.03 21.93
CA ASN A 439 -30.88 -9.94 23.00
C ASN A 439 -32.04 -9.36 23.79
N VAL A 440 -32.00 -8.06 24.11
CA VAL A 440 -33.08 -7.35 24.78
C VAL A 440 -34.39 -7.47 24.01
N LEU A 441 -34.34 -7.24 22.69
CA LEU A 441 -35.51 -7.34 21.82
C LEU A 441 -36.13 -8.74 21.86
N VAL A 442 -35.30 -9.80 21.82
CA VAL A 442 -35.77 -11.18 21.96
C VAL A 442 -36.45 -11.40 23.32
N TYR A 443 -35.84 -10.92 24.41
CA TYR A 443 -36.35 -11.13 25.77
C TYR A 443 -37.65 -10.39 26.03
N GLU A 444 -37.76 -9.16 25.53
CA GLU A 444 -39.03 -8.42 25.65
C GLU A 444 -40.15 -9.10 24.84
N ARG A 445 -39.87 -9.64 23.67
CA ARG A 445 -40.86 -10.43 22.91
C ARG A 445 -41.25 -11.70 23.65
N ILE A 446 -40.33 -12.38 24.29
CA ILE A 446 -40.66 -13.54 25.15
C ILE A 446 -41.57 -13.11 26.32
N ARG A 447 -41.25 -11.98 26.97
CA ARG A 447 -42.04 -11.40 28.07
C ARG A 447 -43.47 -11.02 27.64
N GLU A 448 -43.61 -10.41 26.46
CA GLU A 448 -44.93 -10.09 25.87
C GLU A 448 -45.76 -11.37 25.62
N GLU A 449 -45.18 -12.40 25.01
CA GLU A 449 -45.86 -13.67 24.71
C GLU A 449 -46.26 -14.44 25.98
N MET A 450 -45.49 -14.33 27.04
CA MET A 450 -45.87 -14.87 28.36
C MET A 450 -47.07 -14.17 28.95
N LYS A 451 -47.13 -12.82 28.83
CA LYS A 451 -48.30 -12.02 29.31
C LYS A 451 -49.57 -12.38 28.56
N LEU A 452 -49.46 -12.87 27.33
CA LEU A 452 -50.59 -13.40 26.53
C LEU A 452 -51.03 -14.83 26.95
N GLY A 453 -50.42 -15.40 28.00
CA GLY A 453 -50.81 -16.71 28.57
C GLY A 453 -50.28 -17.92 27.81
N ARG A 454 -49.28 -17.77 26.92
CA ARG A 454 -48.65 -18.88 26.21
C ARG A 454 -47.80 -19.73 27.16
N SER A 455 -47.59 -20.99 26.80
CA SER A 455 -46.67 -21.85 27.53
C SER A 455 -45.22 -21.35 27.43
N VAL A 456 -44.39 -21.65 28.42
CA VAL A 456 -42.95 -21.25 28.47
C VAL A 456 -42.23 -21.57 27.16
N ILE A 457 -42.35 -22.79 26.62
CA ILE A 457 -41.72 -23.18 25.37
C ILE A 457 -42.31 -22.39 24.21
N GLY A 458 -43.63 -22.22 24.15
CA GLY A 458 -44.30 -21.45 23.10
C GLY A 458 -43.91 -19.99 23.08
N SER A 459 -43.81 -19.35 24.28
CA SER A 459 -43.35 -17.94 24.41
C SER A 459 -41.91 -17.76 23.93
N ILE A 460 -41.00 -18.65 24.33
CA ILE A 460 -39.58 -18.60 23.88
C ILE A 460 -39.51 -18.79 22.37
N GLU A 461 -40.18 -19.77 21.80
CA GLU A 461 -40.11 -20.05 20.36
C GLU A 461 -40.69 -18.92 19.51
N THR A 462 -41.84 -18.37 19.94
CA THR A 462 -42.48 -17.25 19.24
C THR A 462 -41.66 -15.97 19.39
N GLY A 463 -41.12 -15.65 20.58
CA GLY A 463 -40.26 -14.50 20.82
C GLY A 463 -39.05 -14.48 19.90
N PHE A 464 -38.29 -15.59 19.81
CA PHE A 464 -37.16 -15.69 18.89
C PHE A 464 -37.58 -15.56 17.41
N ARG A 465 -38.73 -16.11 17.03
CA ARG A 465 -39.22 -16.03 15.64
C ARG A 465 -39.65 -14.63 15.26
N MET A 466 -40.36 -13.92 16.13
CA MET A 466 -40.84 -12.56 15.85
C MET A 466 -39.70 -11.54 15.90
N ALA A 467 -38.78 -11.66 16.83
CA ALA A 467 -37.63 -10.79 16.92
C ALA A 467 -36.68 -10.94 15.74
N PHE A 468 -36.61 -12.14 15.10
CA PHE A 468 -35.71 -12.39 13.99
C PHE A 468 -35.86 -11.39 12.85
N GLY A 469 -37.10 -11.17 12.36
CA GLY A 469 -37.34 -10.25 11.25
C GLY A 469 -36.83 -8.83 11.57
N THR A 470 -37.23 -8.29 12.71
CA THR A 470 -36.88 -6.94 13.14
C THR A 470 -35.35 -6.78 13.30
N ILE A 471 -34.70 -7.74 13.95
CA ILE A 471 -33.24 -7.70 14.15
C ILE A 471 -32.51 -7.84 12.83
N PHE A 472 -32.97 -8.73 11.94
CA PHE A 472 -32.36 -8.93 10.64
C PHE A 472 -32.46 -7.66 9.78
N ASP A 473 -33.65 -7.06 9.67
CA ASP A 473 -33.87 -5.85 8.88
C ASP A 473 -33.03 -4.65 9.39
N SER A 474 -32.98 -4.45 10.72
CA SER A 474 -32.16 -3.41 11.34
C SER A 474 -30.66 -3.64 11.08
N ASN A 475 -30.19 -4.86 11.20
CA ASN A 475 -28.77 -5.19 10.97
C ASN A 475 -28.40 -5.10 9.49
N VAL A 476 -29.30 -5.45 8.55
CA VAL A 476 -29.03 -5.33 7.10
C VAL A 476 -28.88 -3.86 6.70
N THR A 477 -29.71 -2.94 7.21
CA THR A 477 -29.56 -1.51 6.90
C THR A 477 -28.23 -0.96 7.40
N THR A 478 -27.81 -1.34 8.61
CA THR A 478 -26.52 -0.93 9.18
C THR A 478 -25.36 -1.60 8.45
N LEU A 479 -25.52 -2.85 8.00
CA LEU A 479 -24.51 -3.57 7.18
C LEU A 479 -24.28 -2.86 5.84
N ILE A 480 -25.34 -2.42 5.17
CA ILE A 480 -25.23 -1.65 3.93
C ILE A 480 -24.46 -0.35 4.18
N ALA A 481 -24.79 0.39 5.22
CA ALA A 481 -24.04 1.61 5.60
C ALA A 481 -22.57 1.29 5.88
N GLY A 482 -22.28 0.21 6.62
CA GLY A 482 -20.91 -0.25 6.86
C GLY A 482 -20.15 -0.62 5.58
N MET A 483 -20.78 -1.29 4.63
CA MET A 483 -20.18 -1.62 3.34
C MET A 483 -19.88 -0.38 2.49
N VAL A 484 -20.78 0.61 2.49
CA VAL A 484 -20.54 1.90 1.80
C VAL A 484 -19.34 2.63 2.43
N LEU A 485 -19.30 2.71 3.77
CA LEU A 485 -18.15 3.30 4.48
C LEU A 485 -16.84 2.54 4.24
N PHE A 486 -16.89 1.23 4.10
CA PHE A 486 -15.72 0.43 3.76
C PHE A 486 -15.21 0.70 2.34
N GLY A 487 -16.11 0.82 1.37
CA GLY A 487 -15.78 1.04 -0.03
C GLY A 487 -15.31 2.47 -0.34
N LEU A 488 -15.95 3.48 0.27
CA LEU A 488 -15.66 4.89 0.03
C LEU A 488 -14.72 5.50 1.08
N GLY A 489 -14.60 4.88 2.26
CA GLY A 489 -13.77 5.36 3.36
C GLY A 489 -12.29 5.09 3.15
N SER A 490 -11.46 5.95 3.73
CA SER A 490 -10.01 5.80 3.77
C SER A 490 -9.49 5.81 5.21
N GLY A 491 -8.34 5.18 5.44
CA GLY A 491 -7.66 5.20 6.74
C GLY A 491 -8.57 4.84 7.93
N PRO A 492 -8.70 5.74 8.92
CA PRO A 492 -9.46 5.49 10.15
C PRO A 492 -10.94 5.16 9.94
N ILE A 493 -11.60 5.77 8.93
CA ILE A 493 -13.01 5.52 8.60
C ILE A 493 -13.21 4.07 8.15
N ARG A 494 -12.28 3.55 7.34
CA ARG A 494 -12.31 2.17 6.89
C ARG A 494 -12.15 1.19 8.06
N GLY A 495 -11.27 1.51 9.04
CA GLY A 495 -11.11 0.71 10.25
C GLY A 495 -12.40 0.62 11.07
N PHE A 496 -13.12 1.75 11.25
CA PHE A 496 -14.46 1.76 11.87
C PHE A 496 -15.46 0.89 11.09
N ALA A 497 -15.51 1.04 9.77
CA ALA A 497 -16.44 0.29 8.93
C ALA A 497 -16.22 -1.22 9.03
N VAL A 498 -14.96 -1.68 9.05
CA VAL A 498 -14.63 -3.11 9.20
C VAL A 498 -15.10 -3.66 10.54
N THR A 499 -14.78 -2.98 11.65
CA THR A 499 -15.22 -3.42 12.99
C THR A 499 -16.74 -3.43 13.12
N LEU A 500 -17.43 -2.45 12.52
CA LEU A 500 -18.90 -2.39 12.48
C LEU A 500 -19.48 -3.57 11.69
N VAL A 501 -18.99 -3.86 10.49
CA VAL A 501 -19.45 -4.99 9.66
C VAL A 501 -19.22 -6.32 10.36
N LEU A 502 -18.01 -6.55 10.91
CA LEU A 502 -17.71 -7.74 11.69
C LEU A 502 -18.61 -7.85 12.93
N GLY A 503 -18.85 -6.72 13.62
CA GLY A 503 -19.76 -6.65 14.75
C GLY A 503 -21.17 -7.11 14.39
N ILE A 504 -21.73 -6.66 13.27
CA ILE A 504 -23.05 -7.05 12.81
C ILE A 504 -23.12 -8.54 12.49
N LEU A 505 -22.15 -9.08 11.73
CA LEU A 505 -22.11 -10.49 11.36
C LEU A 505 -22.02 -11.40 12.59
N THR A 506 -21.17 -11.04 13.54
CA THR A 506 -21.02 -11.80 14.80
C THR A 506 -22.23 -11.63 15.71
N THR A 507 -22.90 -10.47 15.73
CA THR A 507 -24.17 -10.26 16.47
C THR A 507 -25.28 -11.18 15.98
N ILE A 508 -25.49 -11.25 14.65
CA ILE A 508 -26.50 -12.16 14.07
C ILE A 508 -26.22 -13.61 14.49
N PHE A 509 -24.97 -14.04 14.41
CA PHE A 509 -24.59 -15.37 14.83
C PHE A 509 -24.82 -15.62 16.33
N THR A 510 -24.35 -14.72 17.19
CA THR A 510 -24.43 -14.91 18.64
C THR A 510 -25.88 -14.84 19.15
N ALA A 511 -26.68 -13.87 18.69
CA ALA A 511 -28.06 -13.69 19.11
C ALA A 511 -28.96 -14.88 18.67
N PHE A 512 -28.86 -15.30 17.40
CA PHE A 512 -29.78 -16.32 16.86
C PHE A 512 -29.27 -17.76 16.98
N THR A 513 -27.97 -17.96 17.12
CA THR A 513 -27.41 -19.31 17.18
C THR A 513 -26.92 -19.65 18.59
N LEU A 514 -26.05 -18.79 19.16
CA LEU A 514 -25.43 -19.09 20.45
C LEU A 514 -26.41 -18.92 21.61
N VAL A 515 -27.07 -17.76 21.73
CA VAL A 515 -28.05 -17.50 22.83
C VAL A 515 -29.19 -18.49 22.76
N ARG A 516 -29.69 -18.75 21.57
CA ARG A 516 -30.75 -19.75 21.36
C ARG A 516 -30.32 -21.16 21.76
N LEU A 517 -29.07 -21.57 21.49
CA LEU A 517 -28.52 -22.85 21.94
C LEU A 517 -28.42 -22.90 23.46
N ILE A 518 -27.97 -21.83 24.13
CA ILE A 518 -27.87 -21.74 25.58
C ILE A 518 -29.27 -21.87 26.21
N VAL A 519 -30.25 -21.09 25.71
CA VAL A 519 -31.64 -21.11 26.19
C VAL A 519 -32.28 -22.48 25.94
N ALA A 520 -32.09 -23.08 24.77
CA ALA A 520 -32.65 -24.42 24.48
C ALA A 520 -32.05 -25.50 25.40
N THR A 521 -30.77 -25.42 25.70
CA THR A 521 -30.09 -26.34 26.61
C THR A 521 -30.60 -26.17 28.04
N TRP A 522 -30.73 -24.91 28.48
CA TRP A 522 -31.31 -24.61 29.79
C TRP A 522 -32.75 -25.11 29.94
N VAL A 523 -33.65 -24.89 28.97
CA VAL A 523 -35.04 -25.38 28.98
C VAL A 523 -35.07 -26.89 29.06
N ARG A 524 -34.19 -27.60 28.38
CA ARG A 524 -34.10 -29.11 28.45
C ARG A 524 -33.70 -29.58 29.84
N MET A 525 -32.71 -28.92 30.48
CA MET A 525 -32.19 -29.35 31.78
C MET A 525 -33.10 -28.95 32.93
N ALA A 526 -33.52 -27.68 32.96
CA ALA A 526 -34.27 -27.11 34.11
C ALA A 526 -35.77 -27.34 34.04
N ARG A 527 -36.35 -27.64 32.86
CA ARG A 527 -37.81 -27.80 32.63
C ARG A 527 -38.65 -26.73 33.38
N PRO A 528 -38.37 -25.44 33.13
CA PRO A 528 -38.92 -24.34 33.94
C PRO A 528 -40.43 -24.24 33.81
N LYS A 529 -41.12 -23.98 34.92
CA LYS A 529 -42.56 -23.66 34.91
C LYS A 529 -42.82 -22.16 34.62
N VAL A 530 -41.85 -21.31 34.85
CA VAL A 530 -41.89 -19.84 34.60
C VAL A 530 -40.56 -19.44 34.00
N VAL A 531 -40.57 -18.49 33.08
CA VAL A 531 -39.29 -17.89 32.54
C VAL A 531 -38.82 -16.81 33.52
N PRO A 532 -37.61 -16.90 34.05
CA PRO A 532 -37.08 -15.89 34.98
C PRO A 532 -36.54 -14.67 34.19
N LEU A 533 -37.47 -13.85 33.71
CA LEU A 533 -37.22 -12.59 32.96
C LEU A 533 -37.74 -11.39 33.74
#